data_b9847c4b139d6e27e8a4e5d49efca3d2
#
_entry.id   b9847c4b139d6e27e8a4e5d49efca3d2
#
_cell.length_a   1.000
_cell.length_b   1.000
_cell.length_c   1.000
_cell.angle_alpha   90.00
_cell.angle_beta   90.00
_cell.angle_gamma   90.00
#
_symmetry.space_group_name_H-M   'P 1'
#
loop_
_entity.id
_entity.type
_entity.pdbx_description
1 polymer ?
#
loop_
_entity_poly.entity_id
_entity_poly.type
_entity_poly.pdbx_seq_one_letter_code
_entity_poly.pdbx_strand_id
1 'polypeptide(L)'
;PHVAAQEAGVKNIVMLEKMAIPGGNSQLAAGGMNAAGTEFQKAQGIKDTPEMMFADTMKGGKQASNPELVKILAEESNASIEWLKARGAVLSHVGRGGGASAARMHGPAGGTFVGPYLSDFFRNQVKANNIDLRLNSKMVKLFTDDQGNVTGVLVKGKHSGLYRINAKAVVLATGGIGANMNLVQSLRPEISSDVKTSNQPGSQGDGMILAQSVGADVVDAKEIQLNPTLLVGSPVIISETVRGAGAVFVNREGKRFISELTTRDVTSAAVS
;
A
#
# COMPACT_ATOMS: atom_id res chain seq x y z
N PRO A 1 6.42 -1.09 10.63
CA PRO A 1 7.65 -1.80 11.05
C PRO A 1 8.17 -1.36 12.43
N HIS A 2 8.23 -0.02 12.73
CA HIS A 2 8.83 0.48 13.98
C HIS A 2 8.11 -0.03 15.24
N VAL A 3 6.78 -0.07 15.27
CA VAL A 3 6.02 -0.58 16.43
C VAL A 3 6.38 -2.05 16.68
N ALA A 4 6.33 -2.89 15.64
CA ALA A 4 6.69 -4.30 15.76
C ALA A 4 8.16 -4.51 16.19
N ALA A 5 9.08 -3.68 15.69
CA ALA A 5 10.48 -3.75 16.11
C ALA A 5 10.65 -3.40 17.60
N GLN A 6 9.93 -2.40 18.09
CA GLN A 6 9.94 -2.05 19.53
C GLN A 6 9.36 -3.17 20.40
N GLU A 7 8.26 -3.78 19.97
CA GLU A 7 7.65 -4.91 20.66
C GLU A 7 8.58 -6.13 20.70
N ALA A 8 9.41 -6.30 19.67
CA ALA A 8 10.49 -7.28 19.63
C ALA A 8 11.73 -6.86 20.48
N GLY A 9 11.65 -5.76 21.23
CA GLY A 9 12.72 -5.31 22.11
C GLY A 9 13.85 -4.50 21.45
N VAL A 10 13.70 -4.11 20.17
CA VAL A 10 14.69 -3.26 19.49
C VAL A 10 14.62 -1.83 20.05
N LYS A 11 15.72 -1.33 20.61
CA LYS A 11 15.78 -0.01 21.26
C LYS A 11 16.24 1.11 20.33
N ASN A 12 17.18 0.82 19.42
CA ASN A 12 17.80 1.81 18.54
C ASN A 12 17.17 1.73 17.14
N ILE A 13 16.11 2.48 16.93
CA ILE A 13 15.38 2.52 15.66
C ILE A 13 15.52 3.91 15.06
N VAL A 14 16.00 3.99 13.83
CA VAL A 14 16.02 5.20 13.01
C VAL A 14 15.08 5.01 11.83
N MET A 15 14.17 5.95 11.62
CA MET A 15 13.29 5.98 10.45
C MET A 15 13.73 7.09 9.52
N LEU A 16 13.90 6.76 8.25
CA LEU A 16 14.23 7.73 7.19
C LEU A 16 13.02 7.95 6.30
N GLU A 17 12.68 9.21 6.08
CA GLU A 17 11.67 9.62 5.11
C GLU A 17 12.28 10.67 4.19
N LYS A 18 12.26 10.42 2.88
CA LYS A 18 12.85 11.36 1.91
C LYS A 18 12.00 12.61 1.68
N MET A 19 10.70 12.53 1.96
CA MET A 19 9.77 13.64 1.85
C MET A 19 9.72 14.45 3.15
N ALA A 20 9.09 15.62 3.10
CA ALA A 20 8.87 16.46 4.27
C ALA A 20 7.78 15.93 5.22
N ILE A 21 6.93 15.02 4.73
CA ILE A 21 5.82 14.42 5.49
C ILE A 21 5.86 12.90 5.28
N PRO A 22 5.84 12.10 6.36
CA PRO A 22 5.81 10.65 6.25
C PRO A 22 4.40 10.15 5.96
N GLY A 23 4.31 8.98 5.30
CA GLY A 23 3.04 8.31 5.02
C GLY A 23 2.90 7.86 3.57
N GLY A 24 3.53 8.55 2.62
CA GLY A 24 3.54 8.15 1.21
C GLY A 24 2.15 7.85 0.66
N ASN A 25 2.02 6.82 -0.16
CA ASN A 25 0.74 6.39 -0.74
C ASN A 25 -0.23 5.83 0.31
N SER A 26 0.26 5.34 1.44
CA SER A 26 -0.61 4.85 2.51
C SER A 26 -1.55 5.96 3.02
N GLN A 27 -1.07 7.22 3.08
CA GLN A 27 -1.91 8.36 3.48
C GLN A 27 -3.03 8.67 2.47
N LEU A 28 -2.86 8.30 1.20
CA LEU A 28 -3.84 8.54 0.13
C LEU A 28 -4.87 7.42 0.01
N ALA A 29 -4.75 6.34 0.77
CA ALA A 29 -5.64 5.19 0.67
C ALA A 29 -7.07 5.56 1.11
N ALA A 30 -8.00 5.54 0.14
CA ALA A 30 -9.40 5.91 0.36
C ALA A 30 -10.29 4.70 0.74
N GLY A 31 -9.81 3.48 0.53
CA GLY A 31 -10.56 2.26 0.82
C GLY A 31 -10.48 1.85 2.28
N GLY A 32 -10.24 0.58 2.53
CA GLY A 32 -10.07 -0.01 3.84
C GLY A 32 -9.01 -1.08 3.84
N MET A 33 -8.78 -1.69 4.97
CA MET A 33 -7.93 -2.85 5.15
C MET A 33 -8.76 -4.12 5.05
N ASN A 34 -8.47 -4.98 4.09
CA ASN A 34 -9.20 -6.24 3.92
C ASN A 34 -8.83 -7.24 5.01
N ALA A 35 -9.85 -7.82 5.67
CA ALA A 35 -9.67 -8.89 6.64
C ALA A 35 -10.92 -9.78 6.69
N ALA A 36 -10.73 -11.07 6.94
CA ALA A 36 -11.79 -12.06 6.97
C ALA A 36 -11.96 -12.67 8.36
N GLY A 37 -13.21 -13.00 8.73
CA GLY A 37 -13.52 -13.67 9.99
C GLY A 37 -13.45 -12.77 11.23
N THR A 38 -13.52 -11.45 11.06
CA THR A 38 -13.37 -10.47 12.13
C THR A 38 -14.59 -10.38 13.04
N GLU A 39 -14.41 -9.89 14.26
CA GLU A 39 -15.53 -9.58 15.16
C GLU A 39 -16.48 -8.53 14.56
N PHE A 40 -15.95 -7.56 13.82
CA PHE A 40 -16.74 -6.50 13.18
C PHE A 40 -17.64 -7.04 12.07
N GLN A 41 -17.19 -8.03 11.32
CA GLN A 41 -18.00 -8.76 10.36
C GLN A 41 -19.10 -9.56 11.06
N LYS A 42 -18.76 -10.30 12.11
CA LYS A 42 -19.70 -11.08 12.89
C LYS A 42 -20.81 -10.22 13.50
N ALA A 43 -20.44 -9.06 14.06
CA ALA A 43 -21.41 -8.09 14.64
C ALA A 43 -22.39 -7.53 13.60
N GLN A 44 -22.02 -7.50 12.31
CA GLN A 44 -22.87 -7.05 11.20
C GLN A 44 -23.53 -8.21 10.44
N GLY A 45 -23.44 -9.44 10.94
CA GLY A 45 -24.03 -10.63 10.29
C GLY A 45 -23.34 -11.04 8.99
N ILE A 46 -22.13 -10.53 8.71
CA ILE A 46 -21.36 -10.82 7.51
C ILE A 46 -20.66 -12.16 7.70
N LYS A 47 -20.95 -13.12 6.83
CA LYS A 47 -20.27 -14.40 6.77
C LYS A 47 -19.08 -14.31 5.83
N ASP A 48 -17.88 -14.40 6.38
CA ASP A 48 -16.63 -14.39 5.63
C ASP A 48 -15.57 -15.23 6.35
N THR A 49 -14.70 -15.88 5.59
CA THR A 49 -13.62 -16.72 6.11
C THR A 49 -12.30 -16.45 5.39
N PRO A 50 -11.15 -16.81 5.98
CA PRO A 50 -9.86 -16.77 5.29
C PRO A 50 -9.86 -17.51 3.96
N GLU A 51 -10.55 -18.67 3.87
CA GLU A 51 -10.64 -19.46 2.64
C GLU A 51 -11.41 -18.72 1.55
N MET A 52 -12.50 -18.02 1.90
CA MET A 52 -13.25 -17.17 0.96
C MET A 52 -12.37 -16.02 0.48
N MET A 53 -11.61 -15.36 1.37
CA MET A 53 -10.69 -14.29 1.03
C MET A 53 -9.56 -14.81 0.13
N PHE A 54 -9.01 -15.97 0.42
CA PHE A 54 -8.01 -16.63 -0.41
C PHE A 54 -8.54 -16.90 -1.82
N ALA A 55 -9.72 -17.53 -1.94
CA ALA A 55 -10.32 -17.87 -3.22
C ALA A 55 -10.60 -16.62 -4.08
N ASP A 56 -11.16 -15.55 -3.48
CA ASP A 56 -11.41 -14.29 -4.16
C ASP A 56 -10.10 -13.64 -4.64
N THR A 57 -9.06 -13.65 -3.81
CA THR A 57 -7.76 -13.06 -4.14
C THR A 57 -7.08 -13.80 -5.29
N MET A 58 -7.05 -15.13 -5.23
CA MET A 58 -6.49 -15.96 -6.31
C MET A 58 -7.28 -15.79 -7.62
N LYS A 59 -8.61 -15.77 -7.54
CA LYS A 59 -9.48 -15.53 -8.71
C LYS A 59 -9.26 -14.15 -9.30
N GLY A 60 -9.22 -13.10 -8.48
CA GLY A 60 -9.00 -11.72 -8.91
C GLY A 60 -7.63 -11.52 -9.56
N GLY A 61 -6.61 -12.19 -9.04
CA GLY A 61 -5.25 -12.23 -9.58
C GLY A 61 -5.07 -13.22 -10.74
N LYS A 62 -6.16 -13.81 -11.28
CA LYS A 62 -6.13 -14.77 -12.41
C LYS A 62 -5.16 -15.94 -12.17
N GLN A 63 -5.04 -16.38 -10.92
CA GLN A 63 -4.13 -17.44 -10.44
C GLN A 63 -2.63 -17.13 -10.62
N ALA A 64 -2.25 -15.86 -10.88
CA ALA A 64 -0.87 -15.46 -11.04
C ALA A 64 -0.14 -15.20 -9.70
N SER A 65 -0.89 -14.94 -8.64
CA SER A 65 -0.33 -14.66 -7.31
C SER A 65 0.31 -15.92 -6.70
N ASN A 66 1.37 -15.70 -5.89
CA ASN A 66 1.94 -16.79 -5.09
C ASN A 66 0.92 -17.27 -4.03
N PRO A 67 0.45 -18.53 -4.10
CA PRO A 67 -0.63 -19.01 -3.24
C PRO A 67 -0.24 -19.09 -1.76
N GLU A 68 1.03 -19.33 -1.44
CA GLU A 68 1.50 -19.36 -0.05
C GLU A 68 1.42 -17.97 0.59
N LEU A 69 1.81 -16.92 -0.15
CA LEU A 69 1.71 -15.54 0.34
C LEU A 69 0.25 -15.09 0.47
N VAL A 70 -0.61 -15.47 -0.48
CA VAL A 70 -2.06 -15.17 -0.40
C VAL A 70 -2.70 -15.89 0.78
N LYS A 71 -2.29 -17.11 1.07
CA LYS A 71 -2.76 -17.88 2.23
C LYS A 71 -2.41 -17.17 3.55
N ILE A 72 -1.14 -16.79 3.72
CA ILE A 72 -0.69 -16.02 4.90
C ILE A 72 -1.48 -14.71 5.03
N LEU A 73 -1.65 -13.96 3.94
CA LEU A 73 -2.43 -12.74 3.93
C LEU A 73 -3.86 -12.96 4.42
N ALA A 74 -4.53 -14.02 3.97
CA ALA A 74 -5.90 -14.30 4.32
C ALA A 74 -6.03 -14.79 5.78
N GLU A 75 -5.20 -15.71 6.21
CA GLU A 75 -5.22 -16.32 7.55
C GLU A 75 -4.85 -15.31 8.64
N GLU A 76 -3.84 -14.42 8.39
CA GLU A 76 -3.36 -13.45 9.37
C GLU A 76 -4.11 -12.11 9.32
N SER A 77 -5.08 -11.96 8.41
CA SER A 77 -5.78 -10.68 8.21
C SER A 77 -6.56 -10.23 9.46
N ASN A 78 -7.26 -11.16 10.13
CA ASN A 78 -7.99 -10.85 11.36
C ASN A 78 -7.04 -10.47 12.50
N ALA A 79 -5.95 -11.21 12.67
CA ALA A 79 -4.93 -10.89 13.69
C ALA A 79 -4.36 -9.48 13.50
N SER A 80 -4.22 -9.02 12.25
CA SER A 80 -3.78 -7.66 11.93
C SER A 80 -4.80 -6.59 12.37
N ILE A 81 -6.10 -6.83 12.23
CA ILE A 81 -7.17 -5.95 12.73
C ILE A 81 -7.16 -5.89 14.25
N GLU A 82 -7.05 -7.04 14.91
CA GLU A 82 -6.97 -7.12 16.37
C GLU A 82 -5.70 -6.45 16.91
N TRP A 83 -4.57 -6.59 16.23
CA TRP A 83 -3.32 -5.91 16.59
C TRP A 83 -3.46 -4.37 16.55
N LEU A 84 -4.12 -3.83 15.52
CA LEU A 84 -4.41 -2.39 15.41
C LEU A 84 -5.35 -1.94 16.53
N LYS A 85 -6.45 -2.68 16.75
CA LYS A 85 -7.46 -2.39 17.77
C LYS A 85 -6.85 -2.36 19.17
N ALA A 86 -6.01 -3.34 19.52
CA ALA A 86 -5.32 -3.40 20.82
C ALA A 86 -4.43 -2.17 21.08
N ARG A 87 -4.05 -1.42 20.03
CA ARG A 87 -3.24 -0.20 20.09
C ARG A 87 -4.02 1.08 19.90
N GLY A 88 -5.35 0.98 19.86
CA GLY A 88 -6.26 2.13 19.75
C GLY A 88 -6.61 2.55 18.32
N ALA A 89 -6.19 1.79 17.29
CA ALA A 89 -6.65 2.01 15.91
C ALA A 89 -7.81 1.06 15.58
N VAL A 90 -9.04 1.54 15.71
CA VAL A 90 -10.27 0.74 15.51
C VAL A 90 -10.81 0.91 14.11
N LEU A 91 -10.93 -0.18 13.36
CA LEU A 91 -11.45 -0.23 12.00
C LEU A 91 -12.80 -0.98 11.98
N SER A 92 -13.83 -0.40 12.57
CA SER A 92 -15.12 -1.05 12.83
C SER A 92 -16.12 -0.98 11.67
N HIS A 93 -15.94 -0.07 10.71
CA HIS A 93 -16.76 0.00 9.52
C HIS A 93 -16.35 -1.08 8.51
N VAL A 94 -17.30 -1.89 8.04
CA VAL A 94 -17.03 -2.95 7.06
C VAL A 94 -17.76 -2.67 5.75
N GLY A 95 -16.99 -2.35 4.72
CA GLY A 95 -17.46 -2.12 3.36
C GLY A 95 -17.15 -3.28 2.42
N ARG A 96 -17.72 -3.23 1.21
CA ARG A 96 -17.48 -4.20 0.14
C ARG A 96 -16.69 -3.59 -1.00
N GLY A 97 -15.61 -4.24 -1.41
CA GLY A 97 -14.84 -3.91 -2.61
C GLY A 97 -15.29 -4.68 -3.83
N GLY A 98 -14.92 -4.21 -5.02
CA GLY A 98 -15.17 -4.92 -6.28
C GLY A 98 -14.49 -6.29 -6.32
N GLY A 99 -15.16 -7.31 -6.87
CA GLY A 99 -14.64 -8.67 -6.97
C GLY A 99 -14.68 -9.49 -5.68
N ALA A 100 -15.03 -8.89 -4.53
CA ALA A 100 -15.12 -9.60 -3.26
C ALA A 100 -16.46 -10.32 -3.11
N SER A 101 -16.45 -11.58 -2.68
CA SER A 101 -17.67 -12.37 -2.39
C SER A 101 -18.36 -11.93 -1.10
N ALA A 102 -17.60 -11.35 -0.13
CA ALA A 102 -18.12 -10.82 1.12
C ALA A 102 -17.62 -9.39 1.36
N ALA A 103 -18.32 -8.64 2.22
CA ALA A 103 -17.82 -7.36 2.72
C ALA A 103 -16.68 -7.63 3.71
N ARG A 104 -15.46 -7.12 3.40
CA ARG A 104 -14.25 -7.35 4.21
C ARG A 104 -13.31 -6.15 4.29
N MET A 105 -13.71 -5.03 3.73
CA MET A 105 -12.90 -3.80 3.70
C MET A 105 -13.16 -3.00 4.97
N HIS A 106 -12.24 -3.11 5.95
CA HIS A 106 -12.35 -2.47 7.26
C HIS A 106 -11.82 -1.04 7.22
N GLY A 107 -12.62 -0.12 7.71
CA GLY A 107 -12.29 1.30 7.85
C GLY A 107 -12.66 1.86 9.22
N PRO A 108 -12.25 3.09 9.53
CA PRO A 108 -12.67 3.76 10.76
C PRO A 108 -14.19 3.99 10.79
N ALA A 109 -14.73 4.14 12.00
CA ALA A 109 -16.15 4.44 12.19
C ALA A 109 -16.57 5.67 11.36
N GLY A 110 -17.81 5.65 10.83
CA GLY A 110 -18.31 6.71 9.96
C GLY A 110 -17.85 6.61 8.50
N GLY A 111 -17.09 5.56 8.12
CA GLY A 111 -16.70 5.30 6.73
C GLY A 111 -15.71 6.30 6.15
N THR A 112 -14.92 6.97 6.99
CA THR A 112 -13.84 7.85 6.56
C THR A 112 -12.66 7.07 5.98
N PHE A 113 -11.79 7.74 5.26
CA PHE A 113 -10.66 7.09 4.58
C PHE A 113 -9.68 6.46 5.58
N VAL A 114 -9.31 5.20 5.34
CA VAL A 114 -8.41 4.44 6.20
C VAL A 114 -6.98 5.00 6.19
N GLY A 115 -6.54 5.53 5.06
CA GLY A 115 -5.16 6.01 4.88
C GLY A 115 -4.78 7.16 5.80
N PRO A 116 -5.52 8.29 5.81
CA PRO A 116 -5.27 9.37 6.76
C PRO A 116 -5.35 8.89 8.22
N TYR A 117 -6.36 8.11 8.57
CA TYR A 117 -6.57 7.59 9.92
C TYR A 117 -5.37 6.76 10.42
N LEU A 118 -4.93 5.76 9.66
CA LEU A 118 -3.78 4.93 10.03
C LEU A 118 -2.46 5.70 9.97
N SER A 119 -2.32 6.64 9.03
CA SER A 119 -1.11 7.47 8.95
C SER A 119 -0.97 8.37 10.17
N ASP A 120 -2.06 8.97 10.65
CA ASP A 120 -2.07 9.76 11.88
C ASP A 120 -1.80 8.88 13.09
N PHE A 121 -2.42 7.72 13.18
CA PHE A 121 -2.17 6.75 14.23
C PHE A 121 -0.67 6.40 14.30
N PHE A 122 -0.05 6.00 13.19
CA PHE A 122 1.37 5.61 13.19
C PHE A 122 2.31 6.80 13.44
N ARG A 123 1.99 8.01 12.97
CA ARG A 123 2.76 9.22 13.33
C ARG A 123 2.73 9.50 14.83
N ASN A 124 1.58 9.29 15.45
CA ASN A 124 1.45 9.43 16.90
C ASN A 124 2.25 8.35 17.65
N GLN A 125 2.27 7.11 17.15
CA GLN A 125 3.11 6.05 17.72
C GLN A 125 4.61 6.39 17.61
N VAL A 126 5.07 6.95 16.50
CA VAL A 126 6.46 7.41 16.33
C VAL A 126 6.82 8.45 17.41
N LYS A 127 5.95 9.42 17.63
CA LYS A 127 6.15 10.47 18.66
C LYS A 127 6.11 9.90 20.07
N ALA A 128 5.09 9.12 20.41
CA ALA A 128 4.89 8.56 21.73
C ALA A 128 6.06 7.64 22.16
N ASN A 129 6.68 6.98 21.20
CA ASN A 129 7.78 6.06 21.43
C ASN A 129 9.17 6.70 21.20
N ASN A 130 9.24 8.01 20.99
CA ASN A 130 10.50 8.75 20.77
C ASN A 130 11.40 8.14 19.68
N ILE A 131 10.82 7.66 18.58
CA ILE A 131 11.56 7.11 17.45
C ILE A 131 12.29 8.24 16.73
N ASP A 132 13.58 8.05 16.41
CA ASP A 132 14.39 8.96 15.60
C ASP A 132 13.87 8.97 14.16
N LEU A 133 12.91 9.84 13.86
CA LEU A 133 12.36 10.06 12.52
C LEU A 133 13.08 11.23 11.83
N ARG A 134 13.80 10.93 10.76
CA ARG A 134 14.52 11.92 9.95
C ARG A 134 13.79 12.15 8.63
N LEU A 135 13.13 13.30 8.54
CA LEU A 135 12.47 13.78 7.33
C LEU A 135 13.48 14.40 6.34
N ASN A 136 13.08 14.55 5.08
CA ASN A 136 13.95 15.05 4.01
C ASN A 136 15.30 14.33 3.95
N SER A 137 15.29 13.05 4.24
CA SER A 137 16.47 12.19 4.42
C SER A 137 16.36 10.97 3.50
N LYS A 138 16.93 11.10 2.30
CA LYS A 138 16.88 10.08 1.27
C LYS A 138 18.00 9.05 1.48
N MET A 139 17.66 7.76 1.58
CA MET A 139 18.62 6.69 1.45
C MET A 139 19.12 6.61 0.01
N VAL A 140 20.43 6.65 -0.20
CA VAL A 140 21.07 6.68 -1.52
C VAL A 140 22.01 5.51 -1.79
N LYS A 141 22.38 4.72 -0.76
CA LYS A 141 23.19 3.50 -0.90
C LYS A 141 22.91 2.56 0.28
N LEU A 142 22.94 1.26 0.01
CA LEU A 142 23.09 0.20 1.00
C LEU A 142 24.57 -0.19 1.09
N PHE A 143 25.07 -0.44 2.29
CA PHE A 143 26.41 -1.00 2.50
C PHE A 143 26.28 -2.46 2.86
N THR A 144 27.20 -3.27 2.33
CA THR A 144 27.32 -4.69 2.66
C THR A 144 28.72 -4.98 3.18
N ASP A 145 28.88 -6.07 3.92
CA ASP A 145 30.18 -6.67 4.23
C ASP A 145 30.62 -7.61 3.09
N ASP A 146 31.79 -8.25 3.26
CA ASP A 146 32.34 -9.17 2.29
C ASP A 146 31.52 -10.47 2.12
N GLN A 147 30.59 -10.72 3.02
CA GLN A 147 29.64 -11.84 2.96
C GLN A 147 28.30 -11.46 2.32
N GLY A 148 28.13 -10.19 1.92
CA GLY A 148 26.89 -9.66 1.35
C GLY A 148 25.83 -9.26 2.37
N ASN A 149 26.10 -9.31 3.68
CA ASN A 149 25.16 -8.86 4.69
C ASN A 149 25.07 -7.34 4.71
N VAL A 150 23.85 -6.79 4.81
CA VAL A 150 23.65 -5.35 4.90
C VAL A 150 24.15 -4.83 6.26
N THR A 151 25.04 -3.84 6.23
CA THR A 151 25.69 -3.26 7.43
C THR A 151 25.30 -1.81 7.70
N GLY A 152 24.51 -1.20 6.82
CA GLY A 152 24.06 0.16 6.99
C GLY A 152 23.65 0.84 5.71
N VAL A 153 23.42 2.15 5.81
CA VAL A 153 22.91 2.97 4.71
C VAL A 153 23.69 4.29 4.59
N LEU A 154 23.81 4.80 3.36
CA LEU A 154 24.20 6.20 3.11
C LEU A 154 22.94 7.03 2.94
N VAL A 155 22.87 8.12 3.65
CA VAL A 155 21.74 9.05 3.66
C VAL A 155 22.15 10.38 3.07
N LYS A 156 21.32 10.95 2.19
CA LYS A 156 21.42 12.34 1.74
C LYS A 156 20.33 13.13 2.42
N GLY A 157 20.68 13.88 3.45
CA GLY A 157 19.77 14.80 4.12
C GLY A 157 19.73 16.15 3.43
N LYS A 158 18.58 16.82 3.42
CA LYS A 158 18.42 18.15 2.79
C LYS A 158 19.37 19.20 3.38
N HIS A 159 19.59 19.13 4.69
CA HIS A 159 20.40 20.10 5.43
C HIS A 159 21.68 19.52 6.02
N SER A 160 21.74 18.19 6.24
CA SER A 160 22.87 17.51 6.88
C SER A 160 23.89 16.93 5.88
N GLY A 161 23.65 17.09 4.58
CA GLY A 161 24.53 16.53 3.56
C GLY A 161 24.50 14.99 3.52
N LEU A 162 25.64 14.38 3.16
CA LEU A 162 25.80 12.93 3.13
C LEU A 162 26.31 12.43 4.48
N TYR A 163 25.68 11.40 5.02
CA TYR A 163 26.14 10.72 6.23
C TYR A 163 25.78 9.23 6.21
N ARG A 164 26.57 8.43 6.91
CA ARG A 164 26.35 6.98 7.04
C ARG A 164 25.64 6.66 8.35
N ILE A 165 24.73 5.71 8.30
CA ILE A 165 24.15 5.05 9.47
C ILE A 165 24.58 3.59 9.40
N ASN A 166 25.27 3.11 10.43
CA ASN A 166 25.54 1.68 10.60
C ASN A 166 24.32 1.04 11.25
N ALA A 167 23.89 -0.09 10.72
CA ALA A 167 22.72 -0.80 11.20
C ALA A 167 22.92 -2.31 11.10
N LYS A 168 22.39 -3.06 12.05
CA LYS A 168 22.39 -4.53 12.04
C LYS A 168 21.34 -5.10 11.08
N ALA A 169 20.29 -4.33 10.79
CA ALA A 169 19.25 -4.67 9.83
C ALA A 169 18.66 -3.39 9.22
N VAL A 170 18.20 -3.49 7.99
CA VAL A 170 17.51 -2.41 7.27
C VAL A 170 16.18 -2.95 6.74
N VAL A 171 15.08 -2.31 7.13
CA VAL A 171 13.74 -2.61 6.60
C VAL A 171 13.42 -1.61 5.50
N LEU A 172 13.23 -2.10 4.27
CA LEU A 172 12.82 -1.29 3.14
C LEU A 172 11.29 -1.16 3.13
N ALA A 173 10.79 0.03 3.48
CA ALA A 173 9.38 0.38 3.46
C ALA A 173 9.12 1.59 2.55
N THR A 174 9.83 1.65 1.43
CA THR A 174 9.97 2.82 0.56
C THR A 174 8.82 3.02 -0.43
N GLY A 175 7.79 2.17 -0.38
CA GLY A 175 6.68 2.18 -1.34
C GLY A 175 7.10 1.67 -2.71
N GLY A 176 6.27 1.98 -3.71
CA GLY A 176 6.41 1.46 -5.06
C GLY A 176 7.07 2.42 -6.05
N ILE A 177 6.76 2.21 -7.33
CA ILE A 177 7.38 2.88 -8.47
C ILE A 177 6.44 3.88 -9.17
N GLY A 178 5.17 3.96 -8.77
CA GLY A 178 4.10 4.56 -9.56
C GLY A 178 4.22 6.07 -9.84
N ALA A 179 5.16 6.78 -9.19
CA ALA A 179 5.47 8.16 -9.54
C ALA A 179 6.71 8.30 -10.46
N ASN A 180 7.37 7.19 -10.81
CA ASN A 180 8.47 7.16 -11.76
C ASN A 180 7.97 6.62 -13.11
N MET A 181 7.35 7.50 -13.92
CA MET A 181 6.75 7.10 -15.18
C MET A 181 7.77 6.52 -16.17
N ASN A 182 9.03 6.94 -16.13
CA ASN A 182 10.07 6.34 -16.96
C ASN A 182 10.30 4.86 -16.59
N LEU A 183 10.35 4.56 -15.30
CA LEU A 183 10.48 3.18 -14.82
C LEU A 183 9.21 2.37 -15.11
N VAL A 184 8.03 2.96 -14.89
CA VAL A 184 6.74 2.34 -15.26
C VAL A 184 6.72 1.95 -16.73
N GLN A 185 7.07 2.86 -17.63
CA GLN A 185 7.08 2.61 -19.07
C GLN A 185 8.17 1.64 -19.51
N SER A 186 9.31 1.59 -18.83
CA SER A 186 10.34 0.57 -19.10
C SER A 186 9.88 -0.85 -18.78
N LEU A 187 8.98 -1.00 -17.79
CA LEU A 187 8.40 -2.29 -17.38
C LEU A 187 7.11 -2.63 -18.15
N ARG A 188 6.36 -1.62 -18.54
CA ARG A 188 5.06 -1.69 -19.21
C ARG A 188 4.99 -0.66 -20.35
N PRO A 189 5.66 -0.94 -21.51
CA PRO A 189 5.73 0.01 -22.64
C PRO A 189 4.37 0.39 -23.22
N GLU A 190 3.35 -0.45 -23.03
CA GLU A 190 1.98 -0.19 -23.46
C GLU A 190 1.24 0.87 -22.63
N ILE A 191 1.76 1.26 -21.47
CA ILE A 191 1.19 2.36 -20.68
C ILE A 191 1.63 3.67 -21.33
N SER A 192 0.65 4.40 -21.91
CA SER A 192 0.90 5.68 -22.58
C SER A 192 1.54 6.71 -21.64
N SER A 193 2.38 7.58 -22.18
CA SER A 193 2.94 8.74 -21.48
C SER A 193 1.88 9.73 -20.98
N ASP A 194 0.67 9.68 -21.57
CA ASP A 194 -0.44 10.55 -21.18
C ASP A 194 -1.14 10.10 -19.89
N VAL A 195 -0.92 8.85 -19.47
CA VAL A 195 -1.43 8.33 -18.21
C VAL A 195 -0.81 9.12 -17.06
N LYS A 196 -1.67 9.72 -16.23
CA LYS A 196 -1.24 10.49 -15.07
C LYS A 196 -1.14 9.59 -13.84
N THR A 197 -0.19 9.91 -12.98
CA THR A 197 -0.04 9.21 -11.70
C THR A 197 -0.79 9.93 -10.59
N SER A 198 -1.48 9.14 -9.75
CA SER A 198 -2.05 9.60 -8.48
C SER A 198 -1.12 9.30 -7.29
N ASN A 199 0.06 8.74 -7.56
CA ASN A 199 1.00 8.38 -6.50
C ASN A 199 1.64 9.62 -5.86
N GLN A 200 2.00 9.49 -4.60
CA GLN A 200 2.89 10.42 -3.93
C GLN A 200 4.20 10.58 -4.71
N PRO A 201 4.72 11.81 -4.90
CA PRO A 201 5.95 12.07 -5.66
C PRO A 201 7.16 11.28 -5.17
N GLY A 202 7.13 10.83 -3.92
CA GLY A 202 8.15 9.98 -3.32
C GLY A 202 8.19 8.55 -3.85
N SER A 203 7.16 8.03 -4.50
CA SER A 203 7.07 6.63 -4.98
C SER A 203 7.88 6.43 -6.27
N GLN A 204 9.21 6.53 -6.17
CA GLN A 204 10.15 6.53 -7.30
C GLN A 204 10.86 5.19 -7.54
N GLY A 205 10.63 4.17 -6.68
CA GLY A 205 11.31 2.89 -6.76
C GLY A 205 12.69 2.85 -6.12
N ASP A 206 13.05 3.85 -5.33
CA ASP A 206 14.40 3.95 -4.75
C ASP A 206 14.82 2.68 -3.98
N GLY A 207 13.91 2.13 -3.15
CA GLY A 207 14.23 0.92 -2.38
C GLY A 207 14.43 -0.31 -3.23
N MET A 208 13.62 -0.48 -4.28
CA MET A 208 13.76 -1.58 -5.24
C MET A 208 15.13 -1.50 -5.93
N ILE A 209 15.48 -0.33 -6.47
CA ILE A 209 16.76 -0.10 -7.17
C ILE A 209 17.95 -0.34 -6.23
N LEU A 210 17.88 0.14 -4.99
CA LEU A 210 18.94 -0.04 -4.01
C LEU A 210 19.07 -1.51 -3.54
N ALA A 211 17.93 -2.22 -3.39
CA ALA A 211 17.97 -3.64 -3.06
C ALA A 211 18.61 -4.46 -4.18
N GLN A 212 18.27 -4.19 -5.44
CA GLN A 212 18.89 -4.84 -6.59
C GLN A 212 20.40 -4.57 -6.65
N SER A 213 20.86 -3.37 -6.26
CA SER A 213 22.29 -3.03 -6.27
C SER A 213 23.12 -3.86 -5.28
N VAL A 214 22.47 -4.55 -4.35
CA VAL A 214 23.11 -5.46 -3.37
C VAL A 214 22.68 -6.92 -3.55
N GLY A 215 22.16 -7.27 -4.73
CA GLY A 215 21.86 -8.65 -5.12
C GLY A 215 20.45 -9.15 -4.82
N ALA A 216 19.52 -8.27 -4.39
CA ALA A 216 18.14 -8.69 -4.25
C ALA A 216 17.48 -8.93 -5.62
N ASP A 217 16.64 -9.95 -5.70
CA ASP A 217 15.80 -10.19 -6.86
C ASP A 217 14.51 -9.38 -6.76
N VAL A 218 13.88 -9.11 -7.91
CA VAL A 218 12.60 -8.41 -8.03
C VAL A 218 11.66 -9.24 -8.90
N VAL A 219 10.56 -9.67 -8.30
CA VAL A 219 9.50 -10.42 -8.98
C VAL A 219 8.31 -9.51 -9.26
N ASP A 220 7.56 -9.82 -10.30
CA ASP A 220 6.28 -9.20 -10.66
C ASP A 220 6.32 -7.66 -10.83
N ALA A 221 7.49 -7.07 -11.09
CA ALA A 221 7.65 -5.62 -11.24
C ALA A 221 6.77 -5.00 -12.34
N LYS A 222 6.38 -5.79 -13.34
CA LYS A 222 5.47 -5.40 -14.43
C LYS A 222 3.99 -5.40 -14.03
N GLU A 223 3.62 -5.98 -12.89
CA GLU A 223 2.23 -6.06 -12.43
C GLU A 223 1.78 -4.70 -11.86
N ILE A 224 1.59 -3.75 -12.76
CA ILE A 224 1.21 -2.35 -12.45
C ILE A 224 -0.28 -2.20 -12.69
N GLN A 225 -1.01 -1.83 -11.64
CA GLN A 225 -2.46 -1.60 -11.70
C GLN A 225 -2.78 -0.18 -12.14
N LEU A 226 -3.64 -0.04 -13.16
CA LEU A 226 -4.27 1.22 -13.54
C LEU A 226 -5.56 1.43 -12.75
N ASN A 227 -5.87 2.69 -12.43
CA ASN A 227 -7.14 3.07 -11.82
C ASN A 227 -8.04 3.71 -12.90
N PRO A 228 -9.27 3.23 -13.12
CA PRO A 228 -10.13 3.72 -14.19
C PRO A 228 -10.75 5.10 -13.95
N THR A 229 -10.65 5.64 -12.73
CA THR A 229 -11.45 6.80 -12.28
C THR A 229 -10.61 7.93 -11.71
N LEU A 230 -9.51 8.28 -12.39
CA LEU A 230 -8.78 9.51 -12.11
C LEU A 230 -9.53 10.69 -12.74
N LEU A 231 -9.77 11.74 -11.96
CA LEU A 231 -10.44 12.96 -12.43
C LEU A 231 -9.52 13.71 -13.43
N VAL A 232 -10.05 14.02 -14.61
CA VAL A 232 -9.30 14.73 -15.64
C VAL A 232 -8.82 16.10 -15.10
N GLY A 233 -7.52 16.37 -15.27
CA GLY A 233 -6.90 17.61 -14.79
C GLY A 233 -6.61 17.68 -13.29
N SER A 234 -6.81 16.59 -12.56
CA SER A 234 -6.57 16.52 -11.11
C SER A 234 -5.94 15.16 -10.74
N PRO A 235 -5.09 15.09 -9.70
CA PRO A 235 -4.59 13.82 -9.18
C PRO A 235 -5.60 13.06 -8.31
N VAL A 236 -6.85 13.53 -8.24
CA VAL A 236 -7.89 12.96 -7.38
C VAL A 236 -8.51 11.72 -8.02
N ILE A 237 -8.52 10.63 -7.28
CA ILE A 237 -9.21 9.40 -7.66
C ILE A 237 -10.65 9.45 -7.12
N ILE A 238 -11.63 9.18 -7.97
CA ILE A 238 -12.99 8.88 -7.53
C ILE A 238 -12.97 7.48 -6.94
N SER A 239 -13.19 7.39 -5.62
CA SER A 239 -13.07 6.13 -4.87
C SER A 239 -13.96 5.03 -5.44
N GLU A 240 -13.46 3.81 -5.44
CA GLU A 240 -14.22 2.60 -5.76
C GLU A 240 -15.46 2.41 -4.88
N THR A 241 -15.45 2.96 -3.68
CA THR A 241 -16.60 2.97 -2.76
C THR A 241 -17.83 3.63 -3.39
N VAL A 242 -17.64 4.63 -4.25
CA VAL A 242 -18.75 5.30 -4.98
C VAL A 242 -19.44 4.30 -5.91
N ARG A 243 -18.68 3.44 -6.60
CA ARG A 243 -19.24 2.37 -7.44
C ARG A 243 -19.89 1.29 -6.60
N GLY A 244 -19.29 0.94 -5.47
CA GLY A 244 -19.87 0.01 -4.49
C GLY A 244 -21.19 0.51 -3.90
N ALA A 245 -21.39 1.82 -3.86
CA ALA A 245 -22.62 2.47 -3.43
C ALA A 245 -23.67 2.64 -4.55
N GLY A 246 -23.41 2.13 -5.75
CA GLY A 246 -24.37 2.09 -6.86
C GLY A 246 -24.14 3.10 -7.97
N ALA A 247 -23.02 3.84 -7.98
CA ALA A 247 -22.66 4.69 -9.12
C ALA A 247 -22.37 3.84 -10.36
N VAL A 248 -22.73 4.36 -11.54
CA VAL A 248 -22.58 3.68 -12.83
C VAL A 248 -21.63 4.45 -13.76
N PHE A 249 -20.98 3.72 -14.67
CA PHE A 249 -20.22 4.30 -15.76
C PHE A 249 -21.14 4.56 -16.95
N VAL A 250 -21.13 5.79 -17.44
CA VAL A 250 -21.85 6.16 -18.66
C VAL A 250 -20.88 6.76 -19.67
N ASN A 251 -21.08 6.46 -20.95
CA ASN A 251 -20.36 7.07 -22.05
C ASN A 251 -20.89 8.47 -22.38
N ARG A 252 -20.38 9.11 -23.43
CA ARG A 252 -20.80 10.47 -23.85
C ARG A 252 -22.26 10.54 -24.30
N GLU A 253 -22.85 9.41 -24.70
CA GLU A 253 -24.27 9.30 -25.06
C GLU A 253 -25.16 9.00 -23.83
N GLY A 254 -24.60 8.99 -22.61
CA GLY A 254 -25.33 8.67 -21.38
C GLY A 254 -25.67 7.19 -21.20
N LYS A 255 -25.06 6.29 -22.01
CA LYS A 255 -25.32 4.85 -21.95
C LYS A 255 -24.29 4.15 -21.06
N ARG A 256 -24.79 3.29 -20.15
CA ARG A 256 -23.95 2.39 -19.36
C ARG A 256 -23.27 1.38 -20.29
N PHE A 257 -21.96 1.17 -20.14
CA PHE A 257 -21.16 0.38 -21.08
C PHE A 257 -20.39 -0.78 -20.44
N ILE A 258 -20.31 -0.86 -19.10
CA ILE A 258 -19.63 -1.95 -18.40
C ILE A 258 -20.25 -2.15 -17.01
N SER A 259 -20.02 -3.34 -16.41
CA SER A 259 -20.28 -3.57 -14.99
C SER A 259 -19.18 -2.93 -14.14
N GLU A 260 -19.56 -2.02 -13.26
CA GLU A 260 -18.66 -1.19 -12.45
C GLU A 260 -17.94 -1.96 -11.33
N LEU A 261 -18.46 -3.14 -10.96
CA LEU A 261 -17.95 -3.99 -9.89
C LEU A 261 -17.00 -5.10 -10.42
N THR A 262 -16.60 -5.04 -11.68
CA THR A 262 -15.54 -5.90 -12.21
C THR A 262 -14.17 -5.44 -11.70
N THR A 263 -13.12 -6.22 -12.00
CA THR A 263 -11.74 -5.89 -11.62
C THR A 263 -11.24 -4.63 -12.31
N ARG A 264 -10.26 -3.95 -11.72
CA ARG A 264 -9.76 -2.66 -12.22
C ARG A 264 -9.09 -2.75 -13.60
N ASP A 265 -8.45 -3.87 -13.92
CA ASP A 265 -7.89 -4.11 -15.25
C ASP A 265 -8.97 -4.10 -16.35
N VAL A 266 -10.11 -4.76 -16.08
CA VAL A 266 -11.26 -4.81 -17.01
C VAL A 266 -11.89 -3.43 -17.14
N THR A 267 -12.13 -2.74 -16.01
CA THR A 267 -12.74 -1.40 -16.07
C THR A 267 -11.82 -0.36 -16.68
N SER A 268 -10.50 -0.41 -16.40
CA SER A 268 -9.54 0.52 -17.01
C SER A 268 -9.45 0.33 -18.51
N ALA A 269 -9.42 -0.93 -18.99
CA ALA A 269 -9.42 -1.22 -20.44
C ALA A 269 -10.70 -0.77 -21.16
N ALA A 270 -11.84 -0.72 -20.46
CA ALA A 270 -13.10 -0.26 -21.06
C ALA A 270 -13.23 1.28 -21.07
N VAL A 271 -12.50 1.98 -20.21
CA VAL A 271 -12.51 3.46 -20.13
C VAL A 271 -11.45 4.09 -21.05
N SER A 272 -10.35 3.37 -21.35
CA SER A 272 -9.29 3.80 -22.26
C SER A 272 -9.71 3.69 -23.72
#